data_df2594ebeeb1db88cc1eb3da9f6cc663
#
_entry.id   df2594ebeeb1db88cc1eb3da9f6cc663
#
_cell.length_a   1.000
_cell.length_b   1.000
_cell.length_c   1.000
_cell.angle_alpha   90.00
_cell.angle_beta   90.00
_cell.angle_gamma   90.00
#
_symmetry.space_group_name_H-M   'P 1'
#
loop_
_entity.id
_entity.type
_entity.pdbx_description
1 polymer ?
#
loop_
_entity_poly.entity_id
_entity_poly.type
_entity_poly.pdbx_seq_one_letter_code
_entity_poly.pdbx_strand_id
1 'polypeptide(L)'
;MFEGERIALLGRSGSCKSTLLAIANGSLRSEQGEVRWCGASIRSMPRRKRREIGMLWQDLLLVEELSVGQNVNSGALGRHNLIWGLANLLFNVDQSACKHCLQRAGLDADLIERGLIDAPIRQLSGGQRQRVALARLLRQQPQLILADEPIANLDPAIASDLLDHLLNRSPEGQLNCGAKAIVISLHQPELVHRFDRVIGLQEGELVMDQPADQLTPADLSRLYEAG
;
A
#
# COMPACT_ATOMS: atom_id res chain seq x y z
N MET A 1 1.66 -11.18 13.06
CA MET A 1 1.00 -9.90 12.78
C MET A 1 -0.38 -9.91 13.38
N PHE A 2 -0.75 -8.86 14.06
CA PHE A 2 -2.02 -8.73 14.79
C PHE A 2 -2.94 -7.71 14.12
N GLU A 3 -4.23 -7.75 14.47
CA GLU A 3 -5.20 -6.75 13.99
C GLU A 3 -4.86 -5.37 14.60
N GLY A 4 -4.88 -4.34 13.79
CA GLY A 4 -4.47 -2.98 14.14
C GLY A 4 -2.96 -2.70 14.00
N GLU A 5 -2.12 -3.72 13.75
CA GLU A 5 -0.67 -3.58 13.76
C GLU A 5 -0.15 -2.82 12.52
N ARG A 6 0.72 -1.84 12.76
CA ARG A 6 1.47 -1.08 11.75
C ARG A 6 2.93 -1.51 11.81
N ILE A 7 3.41 -2.13 10.74
CA ILE A 7 4.76 -2.70 10.68
C ILE A 7 5.61 -1.90 9.69
N ALA A 8 6.76 -1.41 10.16
CA ALA A 8 7.81 -0.88 9.29
C ALA A 8 8.76 -2.01 8.88
N LEU A 9 8.99 -2.15 7.58
CA LEU A 9 9.97 -3.07 7.03
C LEU A 9 11.21 -2.29 6.61
N LEU A 10 12.31 -2.46 7.32
CA LEU A 10 13.57 -1.75 7.13
C LEU A 10 14.63 -2.63 6.49
N GLY A 11 15.62 -2.00 5.88
CA GLY A 11 16.80 -2.64 5.30
C GLY A 11 17.34 -1.86 4.11
N ARG A 12 18.58 -2.11 3.76
CA ARG A 12 19.26 -1.48 2.61
C ARG A 12 18.58 -1.85 1.28
N SER A 13 18.88 -1.09 0.23
CA SER A 13 18.54 -1.52 -1.14
C SER A 13 19.15 -2.90 -1.40
N GLY A 14 18.38 -3.81 -1.98
CA GLY A 14 18.80 -5.20 -2.21
C GLY A 14 18.58 -6.15 -1.02
N SER A 15 18.10 -5.70 0.14
CA SER A 15 17.81 -6.58 1.29
C SER A 15 16.57 -7.47 1.12
N CYS A 16 15.99 -7.52 -0.08
CA CYS A 16 14.83 -8.35 -0.44
C CYS A 16 13.47 -7.92 0.17
N LYS A 17 13.30 -6.65 0.59
CA LYS A 17 12.01 -6.14 1.12
C LYS A 17 10.86 -6.32 0.12
N SER A 18 11.05 -5.83 -1.12
CA SER A 18 10.06 -5.95 -2.20
C SER A 18 9.74 -7.41 -2.52
N THR A 19 10.75 -8.28 -2.48
CA THR A 19 10.58 -9.72 -2.66
C THR A 19 9.72 -10.33 -1.56
N LEU A 20 9.98 -9.98 -0.29
CA LEU A 20 9.17 -10.43 0.84
C LEU A 20 7.72 -9.97 0.71
N LEU A 21 7.49 -8.69 0.36
CA LEU A 21 6.15 -8.15 0.14
C LEU A 21 5.44 -8.84 -1.05
N ALA A 22 6.17 -9.12 -2.14
CA ALA A 22 5.64 -9.85 -3.29
C ALA A 22 5.27 -11.31 -2.96
N ILE A 23 6.03 -11.96 -2.10
CA ILE A 23 5.70 -13.30 -1.57
C ILE A 23 4.48 -13.20 -0.64
N ALA A 24 4.44 -12.19 0.23
CA ALA A 24 3.35 -11.97 1.18
C ALA A 24 2.00 -11.68 0.51
N ASN A 25 1.98 -11.02 -0.65
CA ASN A 25 0.74 -10.80 -1.42
C ASN A 25 0.41 -11.95 -2.39
N GLY A 26 1.33 -12.93 -2.54
CA GLY A 26 1.17 -14.09 -3.42
C GLY A 26 1.46 -13.82 -4.91
N SER A 27 2.07 -12.68 -5.26
CA SER A 27 2.54 -12.38 -6.63
C SER A 27 3.79 -13.18 -6.97
N LEU A 28 4.64 -13.47 -5.97
CA LEU A 28 5.83 -14.29 -6.11
C LEU A 28 5.67 -15.56 -5.27
N ARG A 29 6.18 -16.68 -5.79
CA ARG A 29 6.20 -17.96 -5.06
C ARG A 29 7.49 -18.08 -4.26
N SER A 30 7.37 -18.40 -2.96
CA SER A 30 8.54 -18.82 -2.17
C SER A 30 8.96 -20.24 -2.58
N GLU A 31 10.25 -20.48 -2.65
CA GLU A 31 10.80 -21.83 -2.87
C GLU A 31 10.59 -22.71 -1.63
N GLN A 32 10.75 -22.12 -0.45
CA GLN A 32 10.57 -22.80 0.83
C GLN A 32 9.62 -21.99 1.73
N GLY A 33 9.02 -22.66 2.71
CA GLY A 33 8.08 -22.03 3.62
C GLY A 33 6.71 -21.78 3.03
N GLU A 34 5.85 -21.17 3.82
CA GLU A 34 4.46 -20.90 3.50
C GLU A 34 4.01 -19.55 4.08
N VAL A 35 3.26 -18.79 3.30
CA VAL A 35 2.55 -17.60 3.78
C VAL A 35 1.10 -17.97 4.04
N ARG A 36 0.60 -17.62 5.23
CA ARG A 36 -0.80 -17.83 5.64
C ARG A 36 -1.47 -16.51 5.96
N TRP A 37 -2.67 -16.33 5.44
CA TRP A 37 -3.56 -15.23 5.77
C TRP A 37 -4.84 -15.79 6.41
N CYS A 38 -5.16 -15.36 7.64
CA CYS A 38 -6.29 -15.89 8.42
C CYS A 38 -6.33 -17.44 8.44
N GLY A 39 -5.16 -18.07 8.66
CA GLY A 39 -5.00 -19.53 8.73
C GLY A 39 -4.98 -20.26 7.37
N ALA A 40 -5.36 -19.62 6.28
CA ALA A 40 -5.35 -20.20 4.94
C ALA A 40 -4.05 -19.91 4.19
N SER A 41 -3.51 -20.89 3.47
CA SER A 41 -2.36 -20.69 2.60
C SER A 41 -2.70 -19.73 1.46
N ILE A 42 -1.87 -18.72 1.23
CA ILE A 42 -2.05 -17.78 0.11
C ILE A 42 -2.01 -18.52 -1.24
N ARG A 43 -1.24 -19.59 -1.34
CA ARG A 43 -1.13 -20.39 -2.58
C ARG A 43 -2.45 -21.03 -3.00
N SER A 44 -3.22 -21.54 -2.04
CA SER A 44 -4.52 -22.19 -2.26
C SER A 44 -5.70 -21.24 -2.11
N MET A 45 -5.45 -19.98 -1.79
CA MET A 45 -6.50 -19.00 -1.52
C MET A 45 -7.28 -18.65 -2.78
N PRO A 46 -8.63 -18.74 -2.75
CA PRO A 46 -9.46 -18.35 -3.87
C PRO A 46 -9.32 -16.84 -4.17
N ARG A 47 -9.49 -16.45 -5.44
CA ARG A 47 -9.36 -15.04 -5.89
C ARG A 47 -10.17 -14.06 -5.04
N ARG A 48 -11.35 -14.46 -4.57
CA ARG A 48 -12.21 -13.64 -3.70
C ARG A 48 -11.52 -13.27 -2.38
N LYS A 49 -10.71 -14.17 -1.80
CA LYS A 49 -9.97 -13.90 -0.57
C LYS A 49 -8.66 -13.17 -0.82
N ARG A 50 -8.00 -13.39 -1.97
CA ARG A 50 -6.78 -12.67 -2.32
C ARG A 50 -6.95 -11.16 -2.39
N ARG A 51 -8.14 -10.66 -2.72
CA ARG A 51 -8.45 -9.22 -2.69
C ARG A 51 -8.39 -8.59 -1.29
N GLU A 52 -8.40 -9.40 -0.23
CA GLU A 52 -8.22 -8.92 1.15
C GLU A 52 -6.79 -8.42 1.40
N ILE A 53 -5.84 -8.80 0.54
CA ILE A 53 -4.47 -8.34 0.60
C ILE A 53 -4.27 -7.35 -0.55
N GLY A 54 -4.11 -6.08 -0.20
CA GLY A 54 -3.81 -5.00 -1.15
C GLY A 54 -2.32 -4.73 -1.21
N MET A 55 -1.82 -4.38 -2.39
CA MET A 55 -0.42 -4.04 -2.60
C MET A 55 -0.29 -2.69 -3.28
N LEU A 56 0.50 -1.80 -2.69
CA LEU A 56 0.95 -0.56 -3.31
C LEU A 56 2.42 -0.76 -3.71
N TRP A 57 2.65 -0.81 -5.01
CA TRP A 57 3.98 -0.99 -5.58
C TRP A 57 4.72 0.34 -5.71
N GLN A 58 6.03 0.32 -5.64
CA GLN A 58 6.89 1.49 -5.88
C GLN A 58 6.62 2.14 -7.25
N ASP A 59 6.45 1.34 -8.30
CA ASP A 59 6.17 1.81 -9.67
C ASP A 59 4.71 2.22 -9.91
N LEU A 60 3.87 2.26 -8.86
CA LEU A 60 2.45 2.61 -8.88
C LEU A 60 1.57 1.74 -9.79
N LEU A 61 2.08 1.21 -10.90
CA LEU A 61 1.38 0.38 -11.89
C LEU A 61 0.04 1.01 -12.37
N LEU A 62 0.02 2.32 -12.57
CA LEU A 62 -1.12 3.01 -13.18
C LEU A 62 -1.12 2.79 -14.69
N VAL A 63 -2.30 2.61 -15.27
CA VAL A 63 -2.48 2.44 -16.71
C VAL A 63 -2.62 3.83 -17.33
N GLU A 64 -1.63 4.25 -18.12
CA GLU A 64 -1.52 5.61 -18.67
C GLU A 64 -2.65 5.95 -19.66
N GLU A 65 -3.18 4.95 -20.35
CA GLU A 65 -4.25 5.07 -21.35
C GLU A 65 -5.63 5.24 -20.70
N LEU A 66 -5.75 4.92 -19.41
CA LEU A 66 -7.00 5.04 -18.67
C LEU A 66 -7.07 6.37 -17.92
N SER A 67 -8.30 6.83 -17.70
CA SER A 67 -8.55 8.00 -16.85
C SER A 67 -8.24 7.71 -15.37
N VAL A 68 -8.19 8.76 -14.55
CA VAL A 68 -8.08 8.64 -13.08
C VAL A 68 -9.18 7.74 -12.52
N GLY A 69 -10.43 7.98 -12.91
CA GLY A 69 -11.58 7.19 -12.43
C GLY A 69 -11.48 5.72 -12.81
N GLN A 70 -11.10 5.43 -14.04
CA GLN A 70 -10.90 4.05 -14.52
C GLN A 70 -9.76 3.35 -13.77
N ASN A 71 -8.65 4.05 -13.51
CA ASN A 71 -7.55 3.53 -12.69
C ASN A 71 -8.00 3.23 -11.26
N VAL A 72 -8.70 4.15 -10.60
CA VAL A 72 -9.20 3.93 -9.24
C VAL A 72 -10.17 2.75 -9.21
N ASN A 73 -11.12 2.70 -10.13
CA ASN A 73 -12.10 1.63 -10.20
C ASN A 73 -11.49 0.26 -10.53
N SER A 74 -10.31 0.20 -11.18
CA SER A 74 -9.61 -1.07 -11.41
C SER A 74 -9.33 -1.81 -10.10
N GLY A 75 -9.17 -1.12 -8.97
CA GLY A 75 -9.07 -1.71 -7.63
C GLY A 75 -10.31 -2.52 -7.23
N ALA A 76 -11.48 -2.24 -7.79
CA ALA A 76 -12.72 -2.94 -7.49
C ALA A 76 -13.00 -4.16 -8.40
N LEU A 77 -12.16 -4.43 -9.42
CA LEU A 77 -12.36 -5.53 -10.38
C LEU A 77 -12.56 -6.90 -9.71
N GLY A 78 -11.90 -7.14 -8.59
CA GLY A 78 -12.07 -8.39 -7.83
C GLY A 78 -13.43 -8.54 -7.13
N ARG A 79 -14.28 -7.48 -7.10
CA ARG A 79 -15.57 -7.45 -6.43
C ARG A 79 -16.75 -7.39 -7.38
N HIS A 80 -16.50 -7.06 -8.63
CA HIS A 80 -17.52 -6.91 -9.67
C HIS A 80 -17.41 -8.02 -10.72
N ASN A 81 -18.43 -8.13 -11.55
CA ASN A 81 -18.46 -9.08 -12.67
C ASN A 81 -17.72 -8.53 -13.91
N LEU A 82 -17.54 -9.38 -14.92
CA LEU A 82 -16.85 -9.02 -16.14
C LEU A 82 -17.51 -7.86 -16.89
N ILE A 83 -18.85 -7.80 -16.89
CA ILE A 83 -19.61 -6.74 -17.57
C ILE A 83 -19.27 -5.37 -16.96
N TRP A 84 -19.22 -5.27 -15.64
CA TRP A 84 -18.80 -4.05 -14.94
C TRP A 84 -17.37 -3.67 -15.30
N GLY A 85 -16.45 -4.66 -15.35
CA GLY A 85 -15.06 -4.45 -15.74
C GLY A 85 -14.92 -3.89 -17.16
N LEU A 86 -15.69 -4.44 -18.12
CA LEU A 86 -15.75 -3.93 -19.49
C LEU A 86 -16.35 -2.53 -19.56
N ALA A 87 -17.43 -2.28 -18.81
CA ALA A 87 -18.01 -0.94 -18.73
C ALA A 87 -17.00 0.10 -18.19
N ASN A 88 -16.17 -0.28 -17.19
CA ASN A 88 -15.12 0.61 -16.67
C ASN A 88 -14.02 0.94 -17.69
N LEU A 89 -13.78 0.09 -18.69
CA LEU A 89 -12.83 0.42 -19.76
C LEU A 89 -13.39 1.46 -20.73
N LEU A 90 -14.70 1.55 -20.88
CA LEU A 90 -15.36 2.46 -21.82
C LEU A 90 -15.85 3.75 -21.15
N PHE A 91 -16.20 3.68 -19.86
CA PHE A 91 -16.80 4.79 -19.13
C PHE A 91 -16.29 4.82 -17.69
N ASN A 92 -16.32 6.00 -17.06
CA ASN A 92 -16.09 6.13 -15.62
C ASN A 92 -17.33 5.69 -14.83
N VAL A 93 -17.40 4.38 -14.51
CA VAL A 93 -18.48 3.82 -13.68
C VAL A 93 -18.27 4.18 -12.19
N ASP A 94 -19.30 4.07 -11.37
CA ASP A 94 -19.24 4.29 -9.91
C ASP A 94 -18.49 5.56 -9.47
N GLN A 95 -18.73 6.68 -10.13
CA GLN A 95 -18.02 7.95 -9.90
C GLN A 95 -18.07 8.40 -8.44
N SER A 96 -19.19 8.20 -7.74
CA SER A 96 -19.33 8.56 -6.32
C SER A 96 -18.33 7.80 -5.43
N ALA A 97 -18.22 6.48 -5.62
CA ALA A 97 -17.27 5.66 -4.87
C ALA A 97 -15.82 5.97 -5.26
N CYS A 98 -15.57 6.33 -6.53
CA CYS A 98 -14.28 6.79 -6.99
C CYS A 98 -13.88 8.11 -6.32
N LYS A 99 -14.75 9.13 -6.34
CA LYS A 99 -14.54 10.42 -5.67
C LYS A 99 -14.23 10.24 -4.18
N HIS A 100 -15.00 9.41 -3.50
CA HIS A 100 -14.78 9.09 -2.09
C HIS A 100 -13.39 8.50 -1.83
N CYS A 101 -12.94 7.56 -2.67
CA CYS A 101 -11.59 6.99 -2.52
C CYS A 101 -10.48 8.01 -2.81
N LEU A 102 -10.67 8.91 -3.79
CA LEU A 102 -9.73 9.99 -4.09
C LEU A 102 -9.61 10.97 -2.92
N GLN A 103 -10.72 11.37 -2.33
CA GLN A 103 -10.74 12.24 -1.13
C GLN A 103 -10.03 11.56 0.04
N ARG A 104 -10.31 10.27 0.30
CA ARG A 104 -9.64 9.49 1.34
C ARG A 104 -8.14 9.30 1.09
N ALA A 105 -7.70 9.37 -0.14
CA ALA A 105 -6.29 9.37 -0.51
C ALA A 105 -5.66 10.77 -0.43
N GLY A 106 -6.38 11.77 0.04
CA GLY A 106 -5.90 13.14 0.25
C GLY A 106 -5.85 14.00 -1.01
N LEU A 107 -6.57 13.63 -2.07
CA LEU A 107 -6.73 14.52 -3.22
C LEU A 107 -7.72 15.64 -2.91
N ASP A 108 -7.37 16.84 -3.36
CA ASP A 108 -8.16 18.05 -3.17
C ASP A 108 -9.58 17.87 -3.75
N ALA A 109 -10.59 18.20 -2.94
CA ALA A 109 -11.99 18.11 -3.33
C ALA A 109 -12.31 19.00 -4.54
N ASP A 110 -11.74 20.20 -4.62
CA ASP A 110 -11.94 21.12 -5.73
C ASP A 110 -11.39 20.55 -7.05
N LEU A 111 -10.24 19.89 -7.01
CA LEU A 111 -9.70 19.19 -8.19
C LEU A 111 -10.61 18.06 -8.66
N ILE A 112 -11.15 17.31 -7.71
CA ILE A 112 -12.07 16.20 -8.01
C ILE A 112 -13.35 16.72 -8.65
N GLU A 113 -13.92 17.81 -8.14
CA GLU A 113 -15.15 18.42 -8.68
C GLU A 113 -14.92 19.10 -10.04
N ARG A 114 -13.71 19.60 -10.32
CA ARG A 114 -13.32 20.16 -11.63
C ARG A 114 -13.08 19.08 -12.71
N GLY A 115 -13.39 17.81 -12.44
CA GLY A 115 -13.33 16.76 -13.46
C GLY A 115 -12.05 15.94 -13.46
N LEU A 116 -11.27 15.95 -12.39
CA LEU A 116 -10.05 15.12 -12.26
C LEU A 116 -10.30 13.65 -12.60
N ILE A 117 -11.50 13.14 -12.33
CA ILE A 117 -11.87 11.73 -12.61
C ILE A 117 -11.69 11.38 -14.09
N ASP A 118 -11.97 12.31 -15.00
CA ASP A 118 -11.89 12.12 -16.44
C ASP A 118 -10.50 12.46 -17.01
N ALA A 119 -9.63 13.03 -16.19
CA ALA A 119 -8.28 13.40 -16.61
C ALA A 119 -7.42 12.16 -16.90
N PRO A 120 -6.59 12.17 -17.94
CA PRO A 120 -5.62 11.10 -18.20
C PRO A 120 -4.48 11.16 -17.17
N ILE A 121 -3.99 9.98 -16.75
CA ILE A 121 -2.93 9.84 -15.74
C ILE A 121 -1.68 10.67 -16.09
N ARG A 122 -1.32 10.75 -17.37
CA ARG A 122 -0.12 11.48 -17.84
C ARG A 122 -0.12 12.98 -17.50
N GLN A 123 -1.27 13.58 -17.19
CA GLN A 123 -1.38 15.00 -16.82
C GLN A 123 -1.17 15.26 -15.33
N LEU A 124 -1.07 14.21 -14.52
CA LEU A 124 -0.93 14.31 -13.09
C LEU A 124 0.52 14.51 -12.65
N SER A 125 0.70 15.30 -11.58
CA SER A 125 1.98 15.36 -10.87
C SER A 125 2.32 14.03 -10.20
N GLY A 126 3.59 13.80 -9.84
CA GLY A 126 4.03 12.59 -9.14
C GLY A 126 3.23 12.32 -7.86
N GLY A 127 3.02 13.35 -7.03
CA GLY A 127 2.22 13.22 -5.81
C GLY A 127 0.74 12.93 -6.08
N GLN A 128 0.15 13.49 -7.13
CA GLN A 128 -1.22 13.16 -7.53
C GLN A 128 -1.32 11.71 -8.02
N ARG A 129 -0.36 11.24 -8.82
CA ARG A 129 -0.28 9.83 -9.27
C ARG A 129 -0.19 8.86 -8.08
N GLN A 130 0.62 9.20 -7.06
CA GLN A 130 0.73 8.42 -5.84
C GLN A 130 -0.61 8.31 -5.12
N ARG A 131 -1.33 9.43 -4.97
CA ARG A 131 -2.66 9.46 -4.35
C ARG A 131 -3.71 8.71 -5.17
N VAL A 132 -3.63 8.72 -6.50
CA VAL A 132 -4.50 7.90 -7.36
C VAL A 132 -4.21 6.40 -7.15
N ALA A 133 -2.94 6.01 -7.06
CA ALA A 133 -2.57 4.62 -6.75
C ALA A 133 -3.06 4.19 -5.35
N LEU A 134 -2.97 5.09 -4.36
CA LEU A 134 -3.56 4.85 -3.03
C LEU A 134 -5.09 4.76 -3.11
N ALA A 135 -5.77 5.65 -3.84
CA ALA A 135 -7.22 5.60 -4.03
C ALA A 135 -7.66 4.28 -4.68
N ARG A 136 -6.91 3.78 -5.68
CA ARG A 136 -7.11 2.45 -6.28
C ARG A 136 -7.00 1.34 -5.25
N LEU A 137 -5.98 1.41 -4.38
CA LEU A 137 -5.82 0.45 -3.29
C LEU A 137 -6.98 0.50 -2.31
N LEU A 138 -7.40 1.69 -1.87
CA LEU A 138 -8.56 1.87 -0.99
C LEU A 138 -9.87 1.39 -1.64
N ARG A 139 -10.00 1.53 -2.96
CA ARG A 139 -11.16 1.03 -3.73
C ARG A 139 -11.24 -0.50 -3.74
N GLN A 140 -10.13 -1.20 -3.55
CA GLN A 140 -10.09 -2.65 -3.34
C GLN A 140 -10.71 -3.05 -2.00
N GLN A 141 -10.68 -2.19 -0.98
CA GLN A 141 -11.07 -2.43 0.42
C GLN A 141 -10.29 -3.62 1.03
N PRO A 142 -8.97 -3.55 1.04
CA PRO A 142 -8.15 -4.62 1.58
C PRO A 142 -8.25 -4.67 3.10
N GLN A 143 -8.07 -5.87 3.69
CA GLN A 143 -7.90 -6.06 5.13
C GLN A 143 -6.43 -5.95 5.54
N LEU A 144 -5.51 -6.32 4.65
CA LEU A 144 -4.07 -6.13 4.81
C LEU A 144 -3.56 -5.22 3.69
N ILE A 145 -2.84 -4.18 4.05
CA ILE A 145 -2.11 -3.33 3.10
C ILE A 145 -0.63 -3.68 3.19
N LEU A 146 -0.04 -3.98 2.05
CA LEU A 146 1.40 -4.09 1.85
C LEU A 146 1.81 -2.92 0.95
N ALA A 147 2.79 -2.12 1.36
CA ALA A 147 3.24 -0.99 0.56
C ALA A 147 4.77 -1.00 0.43
N ASP A 148 5.23 -1.01 -0.81
CA ASP A 148 6.65 -1.01 -1.14
C ASP A 148 7.10 0.42 -1.45
N GLU A 149 7.82 1.01 -0.51
CA GLU A 149 8.37 2.37 -0.59
C GLU A 149 7.34 3.44 -1.06
N PRO A 150 6.16 3.51 -0.43
CA PRO A 150 5.06 4.33 -0.92
C PRO A 150 5.34 5.83 -0.92
N ILE A 151 6.40 6.26 -0.25
CA ILE A 151 6.80 7.66 -0.10
C ILE A 151 8.11 7.99 -0.80
N ALA A 152 8.70 7.03 -1.53
CA ALA A 152 9.93 7.26 -2.28
C ALA A 152 9.74 8.38 -3.32
N ASN A 153 10.72 9.26 -3.42
CA ASN A 153 10.75 10.38 -4.36
C ASN A 153 9.60 11.41 -4.21
N LEU A 154 8.92 11.43 -3.05
CA LEU A 154 7.94 12.45 -2.72
C LEU A 154 8.58 13.57 -1.90
N ASP A 155 8.04 14.78 -2.06
CA ASP A 155 8.30 15.89 -1.14
C ASP A 155 7.96 15.49 0.30
N PRO A 156 8.76 15.87 1.32
CA PRO A 156 8.53 15.48 2.71
C PRO A 156 7.13 15.78 3.24
N ALA A 157 6.52 16.89 2.83
CA ALA A 157 5.16 17.24 3.25
C ALA A 157 4.13 16.27 2.65
N ILE A 158 4.28 15.94 1.37
CA ILE A 158 3.40 14.98 0.68
C ILE A 158 3.60 13.58 1.25
N ALA A 159 4.84 13.19 1.53
CA ALA A 159 5.18 11.89 2.13
C ALA A 159 4.55 11.73 3.51
N SER A 160 4.65 12.76 4.36
CA SER A 160 4.04 12.76 5.70
C SER A 160 2.52 12.63 5.62
N ASP A 161 1.88 13.43 4.78
CA ASP A 161 0.43 13.41 4.60
C ASP A 161 -0.07 12.04 4.07
N LEU A 162 0.65 11.43 3.12
CA LEU A 162 0.32 10.08 2.63
C LEU A 162 0.40 9.03 3.73
N LEU A 163 1.44 9.09 4.57
CA LEU A 163 1.58 8.21 5.72
C LEU A 163 0.47 8.45 6.75
N ASP A 164 0.04 9.69 6.96
CA ASP A 164 -1.10 10.01 7.83
C ASP A 164 -2.38 9.33 7.36
N HIS A 165 -2.67 9.36 6.06
CA HIS A 165 -3.82 8.67 5.49
C HIS A 165 -3.77 7.15 5.67
N LEU A 166 -2.57 6.56 5.69
CA LEU A 166 -2.39 5.12 5.86
C LEU A 166 -2.36 4.68 7.33
N LEU A 167 -1.64 5.43 8.19
CA LEU A 167 -1.27 4.98 9.53
C LEU A 167 -2.15 5.52 10.66
N ASN A 168 -2.89 6.63 10.42
CA ASN A 168 -3.73 7.21 11.46
C ASN A 168 -4.87 6.25 11.84
N ARG A 169 -5.23 6.30 13.12
CA ARG A 169 -6.31 5.49 13.70
C ARG A 169 -7.50 6.36 14.07
N SER A 170 -8.69 5.76 13.95
CA SER A 170 -9.90 6.31 14.53
C SER A 170 -9.83 6.26 16.09
N PRO A 171 -10.71 6.96 16.80
CA PRO A 171 -10.81 6.86 18.26
C PRO A 171 -11.03 5.41 18.75
N GLU A 172 -11.63 4.56 17.94
CA GLU A 172 -11.87 3.14 18.24
C GLU A 172 -10.64 2.26 17.93
N GLY A 173 -9.50 2.87 17.53
CA GLY A 173 -8.24 2.18 17.26
C GLY A 173 -8.12 1.52 15.89
N GLN A 174 -9.12 1.66 15.00
CA GLN A 174 -9.06 1.14 13.64
C GLN A 174 -8.26 2.06 12.73
N LEU A 175 -7.54 1.50 11.77
CA LEU A 175 -6.83 2.29 10.78
C LEU A 175 -7.82 3.06 9.88
N ASN A 176 -7.59 4.36 9.70
CA ASN A 176 -8.47 5.23 8.91
C ASN A 176 -8.55 4.78 7.44
N CYS A 177 -7.53 4.12 6.91
CA CYS A 177 -7.55 3.49 5.59
C CYS A 177 -8.54 2.31 5.49
N GLY A 178 -9.08 1.82 6.62
CA GLY A 178 -10.02 0.71 6.71
C GLY A 178 -9.39 -0.68 6.66
N ALA A 179 -8.06 -0.77 6.63
CA ALA A 179 -7.36 -2.04 6.74
C ALA A 179 -7.27 -2.50 8.20
N LYS A 180 -7.11 -3.82 8.40
CA LYS A 180 -6.89 -4.42 9.71
C LYS A 180 -5.42 -4.43 10.12
N ALA A 181 -4.52 -4.38 9.16
CA ALA A 181 -3.08 -4.29 9.40
C ALA A 181 -2.38 -3.69 8.19
N ILE A 182 -1.19 -3.16 8.40
CA ILE A 182 -0.39 -2.56 7.34
C ILE A 182 1.10 -2.87 7.53
N VAL A 183 1.78 -3.19 6.43
CA VAL A 183 3.23 -3.35 6.36
C VAL A 183 3.77 -2.40 5.31
N ILE A 184 4.68 -1.53 5.68
CA ILE A 184 5.29 -0.54 4.77
C ILE A 184 6.80 -0.73 4.77
N SER A 185 7.40 -0.91 3.58
CA SER A 185 8.84 -0.82 3.45
C SER A 185 9.28 0.64 3.39
N LEU A 186 10.34 0.96 4.12
CA LEU A 186 10.86 2.32 4.25
C LEU A 186 12.39 2.32 4.06
N HIS A 187 12.88 3.45 3.50
CA HIS A 187 14.31 3.80 3.50
C HIS A 187 14.68 4.81 4.59
N GLN A 188 13.68 5.45 5.20
CA GLN A 188 13.83 6.55 6.17
C GLN A 188 13.59 6.02 7.58
N PRO A 189 14.67 5.69 8.34
CA PRO A 189 14.52 5.12 9.68
C PRO A 189 13.86 6.07 10.68
N GLU A 190 13.97 7.38 10.46
CA GLU A 190 13.38 8.42 11.30
C GLU A 190 11.85 8.37 11.35
N LEU A 191 11.19 7.75 10.35
CA LEU A 191 9.74 7.59 10.33
C LEU A 191 9.23 6.40 11.13
N VAL A 192 10.13 5.57 11.66
CA VAL A 192 9.77 4.33 12.37
C VAL A 192 8.92 4.57 13.61
N HIS A 193 9.09 5.70 14.29
CA HIS A 193 8.29 6.08 15.46
C HIS A 193 6.78 6.14 15.20
N ARG A 194 6.36 6.14 13.93
CA ARG A 194 4.94 6.14 13.50
C ARG A 194 4.34 4.73 13.47
N PHE A 195 5.14 3.69 13.67
CA PHE A 195 4.77 2.29 13.59
C PHE A 195 4.72 1.65 14.96
N ASP A 196 4.10 0.48 15.05
CA ASP A 196 4.02 -0.29 16.29
C ASP A 196 5.19 -1.28 16.40
N ARG A 197 5.68 -1.79 15.25
CA ARG A 197 6.72 -2.84 15.18
C ARG A 197 7.63 -2.59 13.98
N VAL A 198 8.87 -2.98 14.15
CA VAL A 198 9.92 -2.89 13.12
C VAL A 198 10.43 -4.28 12.81
N ILE A 199 10.51 -4.58 11.52
CA ILE A 199 11.15 -5.76 10.97
C ILE A 199 12.34 -5.29 10.13
N GLY A 200 13.54 -5.77 10.44
CA GLY A 200 14.77 -5.46 9.71
C GLY A 200 15.24 -6.64 8.87
N LEU A 201 15.51 -6.38 7.58
CA LEU A 201 16.07 -7.35 6.65
C LEU A 201 17.47 -6.93 6.22
N GLN A 202 18.39 -7.89 6.22
CA GLN A 202 19.73 -7.76 5.67
C GLN A 202 20.04 -8.99 4.82
N GLU A 203 20.42 -8.80 3.55
CA GLU A 203 20.76 -9.87 2.59
C GLU A 203 19.70 -11.01 2.49
N GLY A 204 18.42 -10.65 2.67
CA GLY A 204 17.32 -11.61 2.64
C GLY A 204 17.04 -12.31 3.97
N GLU A 205 17.82 -12.05 5.00
CA GLU A 205 17.64 -12.61 6.33
C GLU A 205 16.92 -11.64 7.27
N LEU A 206 16.12 -12.18 8.17
CA LEU A 206 15.48 -11.44 9.26
C LEU A 206 16.51 -11.22 10.38
N VAL A 207 16.97 -9.98 10.52
CA VAL A 207 17.98 -9.62 11.54
C VAL A 207 17.39 -8.84 12.72
N MET A 208 16.17 -8.33 12.58
CA MET A 208 15.49 -7.54 13.62
C MET A 208 13.99 -7.78 13.56
N ASP A 209 13.38 -7.93 14.73
CA ASP A 209 11.93 -8.01 14.91
C ASP A 209 11.58 -7.56 16.33
N GLN A 210 11.17 -6.29 16.48
CA GLN A 210 10.94 -5.68 17.80
C GLN A 210 9.90 -4.56 17.76
N PRO A 211 9.31 -4.17 18.92
CA PRO A 211 8.49 -2.98 19.02
C PRO A 211 9.25 -1.71 18.59
N ALA A 212 8.55 -0.79 17.91
CA ALA A 212 9.19 0.42 17.39
C ALA A 212 9.70 1.38 18.47
N ASP A 213 9.07 1.37 19.64
CA ASP A 213 9.46 2.17 20.80
C ASP A 213 10.73 1.65 21.51
N GLN A 214 11.16 0.42 21.23
CA GLN A 214 12.38 -0.20 21.76
C GLN A 214 13.56 -0.08 20.79
N LEU A 215 13.36 0.51 19.60
CA LEU A 215 14.40 0.64 18.60
C LEU A 215 15.46 1.65 19.04
N THR A 216 16.72 1.22 19.04
CA THR A 216 17.87 2.05 19.38
C THR A 216 18.63 2.52 18.15
N PRO A 217 19.39 3.64 18.24
CA PRO A 217 20.31 4.03 17.16
C PRO A 217 21.34 2.95 16.81
N ALA A 218 21.76 2.14 17.79
CA ALA A 218 22.71 1.05 17.58
C ALA A 218 22.09 -0.08 16.74
N ASP A 219 20.80 -0.36 16.89
CA ASP A 219 20.09 -1.35 16.09
C ASP A 219 19.98 -0.90 14.62
N LEU A 220 19.70 0.39 14.42
CA LEU A 220 19.69 0.97 13.07
C LEU A 220 21.09 0.94 12.44
N SER A 221 22.14 1.32 13.19
CA SER A 221 23.52 1.24 12.68
C SER A 221 23.84 -0.18 12.21
N ARG A 222 23.56 -1.19 13.01
CA ARG A 222 23.79 -2.60 12.63
C ARG A 222 23.04 -3.00 11.36
N LEU A 223 21.80 -2.54 11.19
CA LEU A 223 20.99 -2.86 10.02
C LEU A 223 21.52 -2.21 8.73
N TYR A 224 22.16 -1.02 8.86
CA TYR A 224 22.66 -0.24 7.72
C TYR A 224 24.18 -0.28 7.56
N GLU A 225 24.95 -0.83 8.52
CA GLU A 225 26.39 -1.09 8.36
C GLU A 225 26.62 -2.14 7.27
N ALA A 226 27.63 -1.90 6.47
CA ALA A 226 28.05 -2.87 5.47
C ALA A 226 28.75 -4.04 6.17
N GLY A 227 28.30 -5.27 5.94
CA GLY A 227 29.12 -6.44 6.15
C GLY A 227 30.28 -6.44 5.21
#